data_10d54deed957650ff4cd02e3e2e5088e
#
_entry.id   10d54deed957650ff4cd02e3e2e5088e
#
_cell.length_a   1.000
_cell.length_b   1.000
_cell.length_c   1.000
_cell.angle_alpha   90.00
_cell.angle_beta   90.00
_cell.angle_gamma   90.00
#
_symmetry.space_group_name_H-M   'P 1'
#
loop_
_entity.id
_entity.type
_entity.pdbx_description
1 polymer ?
#
loop_
_entity_poly.entity_id
_entity_poly.type
_entity_poly.pdbx_seq_one_letter_code
_entity_poly.pdbx_strand_id
1 'polypeptide(L)'
;LAAAAAVRHAIKLAVANQVPIALGTDAGVVPHGTNAHEFVLMVQWGGMTPMDSIVAGTSNAARLLGWDKNLGSLTTGKWADIVAVPGNPLQDIENMQKVTFVMKNGVVYRTSN
;
A
#
# COMPACT_ATOMS: atom_id res chain seq x y z
N LEU A 1 -4.98 20.38 -13.32
CA LEU A 1 -4.75 19.39 -14.41
C LEU A 1 -3.26 19.18 -14.69
N ALA A 2 -2.43 20.26 -14.81
CA ALA A 2 -1.01 20.14 -15.11
C ALA A 2 -0.21 19.44 -13.97
N ALA A 3 -0.49 19.74 -12.71
CA ALA A 3 0.18 19.13 -11.55
C ALA A 3 -0.08 17.60 -11.49
N ALA A 4 -1.32 17.16 -11.71
CA ALA A 4 -1.64 15.73 -11.73
C ALA A 4 -0.92 14.98 -12.86
N ALA A 5 -0.78 15.60 -14.02
CA ALA A 5 -0.02 15.02 -15.14
C ALA A 5 1.47 14.90 -14.82
N ALA A 6 2.05 15.92 -14.17
CA ALA A 6 3.45 15.92 -13.76
C ALA A 6 3.73 14.82 -12.71
N VAL A 7 2.85 14.66 -11.70
CA VAL A 7 2.96 13.59 -10.70
C VAL A 7 2.90 12.21 -11.34
N ARG A 8 1.93 11.98 -12.23
CA ARG A 8 1.82 10.70 -12.97
C ARG A 8 3.08 10.40 -13.79
N HIS A 9 3.62 11.42 -14.45
CA HIS A 9 4.84 11.27 -15.23
C HIS A 9 6.04 10.93 -14.35
N ALA A 10 6.20 11.61 -13.21
CA ALA A 10 7.27 11.35 -12.25
C ALA A 10 7.22 9.92 -11.69
N ILE A 11 6.03 9.43 -11.31
CA ILE A 11 5.86 8.05 -10.83
C ILE A 11 6.25 7.04 -11.93
N LYS A 12 5.78 7.24 -13.17
CA LYS A 12 6.13 6.36 -14.29
C LYS A 12 7.63 6.32 -14.57
N LEU A 13 8.30 7.47 -14.48
CA LEU A 13 9.76 7.53 -14.62
C LEU A 13 10.45 6.78 -13.46
N ALA A 14 9.98 6.94 -12.23
CA ALA A 14 10.53 6.23 -11.08
C ALA A 14 10.38 4.70 -11.25
N VAL A 15 9.20 4.23 -11.66
CA VAL A 15 8.96 2.81 -11.96
C VAL A 15 9.88 2.30 -13.07
N ALA A 16 9.99 3.03 -14.19
CA ALA A 16 10.82 2.63 -15.32
C ALA A 16 12.31 2.57 -14.97
N ASN A 17 12.75 3.38 -14.02
CA ASN A 17 14.15 3.41 -13.55
C ASN A 17 14.35 2.59 -12.26
N GLN A 18 13.39 1.75 -11.86
CA GLN A 18 13.48 0.87 -10.70
C GLN A 18 13.79 1.61 -9.38
N VAL A 19 13.34 2.85 -9.25
CA VAL A 19 13.45 3.62 -8.01
C VAL A 19 12.52 3.01 -6.97
N PRO A 20 13.00 2.68 -5.76
CA PRO A 20 12.13 2.21 -4.69
C PRO A 20 11.05 3.24 -4.34
N ILE A 21 9.80 2.81 -4.38
CA ILE A 21 8.64 3.67 -4.06
C ILE A 21 8.01 3.17 -2.75
N ALA A 22 7.70 4.11 -1.85
CA ALA A 22 6.88 3.85 -0.68
C ALA A 22 5.55 4.60 -0.83
N LEU A 23 4.45 3.95 -0.41
CA LEU A 23 3.12 4.53 -0.43
C LEU A 23 2.95 5.52 0.72
N GLY A 24 2.37 6.68 0.41
CA GLY A 24 1.94 7.68 1.38
C GLY A 24 0.79 8.50 0.81
N THR A 25 -0.23 8.80 1.62
CA THR A 25 -1.47 9.43 1.18
C THR A 25 -1.67 10.85 1.74
N ASP A 26 -0.83 11.27 2.70
CA ASP A 26 -1.02 12.53 3.44
C ASP A 26 -2.45 12.64 4.00
N ALA A 27 -2.86 11.61 4.76
CA ALA A 27 -4.20 11.55 5.34
C ALA A 27 -4.47 12.77 6.23
N GLY A 28 -5.59 13.45 5.95
CA GLY A 28 -5.91 14.79 6.43
C GLY A 28 -6.14 15.74 5.26
N VAL A 29 -5.30 15.64 4.22
CA VAL A 29 -5.57 16.23 2.89
C VAL A 29 -6.61 15.37 2.16
N VAL A 30 -6.44 14.04 2.22
CA VAL A 30 -7.49 13.10 1.80
C VAL A 30 -8.27 12.57 3.01
N PRO A 31 -9.55 12.20 2.86
CA PRO A 31 -10.35 11.69 3.97
C PRO A 31 -9.71 10.44 4.61
N HIS A 32 -9.71 10.40 5.95
CA HIS A 32 -9.30 9.20 6.67
C HIS A 32 -10.16 7.99 6.28
N GLY A 33 -9.54 6.83 6.15
CA GLY A 33 -10.21 5.59 5.75
C GLY A 33 -10.24 5.34 4.24
N THR A 34 -9.81 6.31 3.41
CA THR A 34 -9.70 6.15 1.94
C THR A 34 -8.28 5.82 1.48
N ASN A 35 -7.34 5.67 2.39
CA ASN A 35 -5.91 5.46 2.12
C ASN A 35 -5.63 4.29 1.17
N ALA A 36 -6.42 3.22 1.24
CA ALA A 36 -6.23 2.05 0.39
C ALA A 36 -6.50 2.32 -1.10
N HIS A 37 -7.18 3.43 -1.45
CA HIS A 37 -7.35 3.84 -2.84
C HIS A 37 -6.01 4.16 -3.53
N GLU A 38 -4.98 4.51 -2.77
CA GLU A 38 -3.66 4.78 -3.31
C GLU A 38 -3.04 3.57 -4.02
N PHE A 39 -3.30 2.35 -3.53
CA PHE A 39 -2.87 1.12 -4.23
C PHE A 39 -3.42 1.05 -5.66
N VAL A 40 -4.67 1.44 -5.82
CA VAL A 40 -5.35 1.48 -7.13
C VAL A 40 -4.72 2.53 -8.04
N LEU A 41 -4.48 3.73 -7.51
CA LEU A 41 -3.88 4.84 -8.27
C LEU A 41 -2.45 4.51 -8.71
N MET A 42 -1.65 3.86 -7.86
CA MET A 42 -0.30 3.43 -8.20
C MET A 42 -0.29 2.46 -9.39
N VAL A 43 -1.26 1.56 -9.47
CA VAL A 43 -1.41 0.63 -10.60
C VAL A 43 -1.95 1.36 -11.83
N GLN A 44 -3.10 2.03 -11.70
CA GLN A 44 -3.80 2.60 -12.86
C GLN A 44 -3.08 3.82 -13.47
N TRP A 45 -2.48 4.65 -12.63
CA TRP A 45 -1.82 5.89 -13.07
C TRP A 45 -0.30 5.81 -13.04
N GLY A 46 0.25 5.10 -12.06
CA GLY A 46 1.68 4.94 -11.88
C GLY A 46 2.31 3.90 -12.80
N GLY A 47 1.51 2.96 -13.31
CA GLY A 47 1.99 1.86 -14.14
C GLY A 47 2.71 0.77 -13.35
N MET A 48 2.49 0.71 -12.04
CA MET A 48 3.01 -0.37 -11.18
C MET A 48 2.21 -1.66 -11.40
N THR A 49 2.85 -2.80 -11.16
CA THR A 49 2.10 -4.04 -11.01
C THR A 49 1.32 -4.03 -9.68
N PRO A 50 0.23 -4.80 -9.55
CA PRO A 50 -0.45 -4.95 -8.26
C PRO A 50 0.49 -5.36 -7.13
N MET A 51 1.42 -6.28 -7.39
CA MET A 51 2.42 -6.71 -6.41
C MET A 51 3.34 -5.56 -5.99
N ASP A 52 3.87 -4.78 -6.94
CA ASP A 52 4.75 -3.65 -6.62
C ASP A 52 4.03 -2.58 -5.80
N SER A 53 2.75 -2.33 -6.10
CA SER A 53 1.91 -1.42 -5.32
C SER A 53 1.75 -1.91 -3.87
N ILE A 54 1.48 -3.21 -3.65
CA ILE A 54 1.39 -3.80 -2.32
C ILE A 54 2.75 -3.73 -1.59
N VAL A 55 3.84 -4.02 -2.27
CA VAL A 55 5.20 -3.90 -1.74
C VAL A 55 5.52 -2.46 -1.35
N ALA A 56 5.08 -1.47 -2.14
CA ALA A 56 5.24 -0.05 -1.83
C ALA A 56 4.54 0.34 -0.51
N GLY A 57 3.36 -0.22 -0.24
CA GLY A 57 2.60 0.03 0.99
C GLY A 57 2.99 -0.84 2.19
N THR A 58 3.91 -1.78 2.03
CA THR A 58 4.32 -2.73 3.08
C THR A 58 5.82 -2.72 3.31
N SER A 59 6.58 -3.58 2.64
CA SER A 59 8.01 -3.76 2.92
C SER A 59 8.85 -2.54 2.51
N ASN A 60 8.53 -1.84 1.43
CA ASN A 60 9.24 -0.63 1.06
C ASN A 60 8.96 0.52 2.04
N ALA A 61 7.70 0.70 2.45
CA ALA A 61 7.34 1.68 3.47
C ALA A 61 8.05 1.40 4.80
N ALA A 62 8.08 0.13 5.23
CA ALA A 62 8.80 -0.28 6.43
C ALA A 62 10.30 0.02 6.34
N ARG A 63 10.91 -0.23 5.18
CA ARG A 63 12.33 0.08 4.93
C ARG A 63 12.60 1.58 4.96
N LEU A 64 11.74 2.39 4.34
CA LEU A 64 11.85 3.84 4.36
C LEU A 64 11.84 4.38 5.80
N LEU A 65 11.01 3.81 6.68
CA LEU A 65 10.92 4.18 8.08
C LEU A 65 12.05 3.59 8.95
N GLY A 66 12.89 2.70 8.42
CA GLY A 66 13.91 1.98 9.18
C GLY A 66 13.33 0.90 10.13
N TRP A 67 12.11 0.43 9.88
CA TRP A 67 11.37 -0.52 10.72
C TRP A 67 11.18 -1.90 10.07
N ASP A 68 11.86 -2.16 8.98
CA ASP A 68 11.76 -3.39 8.19
C ASP A 68 12.16 -4.67 8.97
N LYS A 69 12.89 -4.52 10.06
CA LYS A 69 13.18 -5.64 10.99
C LYS A 69 11.96 -6.03 11.84
N ASN A 70 11.04 -5.08 12.07
CA ASN A 70 9.92 -5.24 12.99
C ASN A 70 8.57 -5.44 12.30
N LEU A 71 8.39 -4.90 11.11
CA LEU A 71 7.12 -4.91 10.37
C LEU A 71 7.33 -4.89 8.85
N GLY A 72 6.24 -4.82 8.09
CA GLY A 72 6.24 -4.70 6.63
C GLY A 72 6.24 -6.04 5.88
N SER A 73 6.29 -7.17 6.58
CA SER A 73 6.12 -8.50 6.00
C SER A 73 5.60 -9.51 7.02
N LEU A 74 4.92 -10.54 6.54
CA LEU A 74 4.43 -11.66 7.36
C LEU A 74 5.57 -12.67 7.57
N THR A 75 6.48 -12.35 8.48
CA THR A 75 7.66 -13.16 8.81
C THR A 75 7.70 -13.40 10.32
N THR A 76 8.03 -14.61 10.74
CA THR A 76 8.17 -14.96 12.15
C THR A 76 9.12 -14.01 12.85
N GLY A 77 8.73 -13.54 14.04
CA GLY A 77 9.49 -12.59 14.84
C GLY A 77 9.16 -11.12 14.59
N LYS A 78 8.36 -10.80 13.58
CA LYS A 78 7.85 -9.44 13.35
C LYS A 78 6.54 -9.21 14.10
N TRP A 79 6.18 -7.93 14.25
CA TRP A 79 4.90 -7.56 14.84
C TRP A 79 3.75 -8.07 13.97
N ALA A 80 2.70 -8.54 14.62
CA ALA A 80 1.51 -9.02 13.95
C ALA A 80 0.60 -7.85 13.56
N ASP A 81 1.05 -7.06 12.58
CA ASP A 81 0.31 -6.01 11.89
C ASP A 81 -0.21 -6.60 10.58
N ILE A 82 -1.47 -7.00 10.56
CA ILE A 82 -2.05 -7.80 9.47
C ILE A 82 -3.38 -7.19 9.04
N VAL A 83 -3.56 -7.06 7.74
CA VAL A 83 -4.86 -6.79 7.13
C VAL A 83 -5.23 -7.93 6.19
N ALA A 84 -6.53 -8.23 6.06
CA ALA A 84 -7.03 -9.13 5.04
C ALA A 84 -8.07 -8.42 4.16
N VAL A 85 -8.04 -8.79 2.89
CA VAL A 85 -9.00 -8.32 1.88
C VAL A 85 -9.63 -9.53 1.18
N PRO A 86 -10.86 -9.43 0.66
CA PRO A 86 -11.48 -10.53 -0.08
C PRO A 86 -10.84 -10.69 -1.45
N GLY A 87 -10.95 -11.90 -2.00
CA GLY A 87 -10.48 -12.21 -3.34
C GLY A 87 -8.96 -12.19 -3.47
N ASN A 88 -8.48 -11.90 -4.68
CA ASN A 88 -7.05 -11.85 -4.99
C ASN A 88 -6.66 -10.45 -5.49
N PRO A 89 -5.99 -9.63 -4.66
CA PRO A 89 -5.60 -8.27 -5.04
C PRO A 89 -4.54 -8.23 -6.16
N LEU A 90 -3.88 -9.34 -6.46
CA LEU A 90 -2.96 -9.43 -7.60
C LEU A 90 -3.71 -9.52 -8.95
N GLN A 91 -4.95 -9.97 -8.94
CA GLN A 91 -5.82 -10.02 -10.12
C GLN A 91 -6.70 -8.76 -10.22
N ASP A 92 -7.15 -8.24 -9.06
CA ASP A 92 -7.96 -7.03 -8.97
C ASP A 92 -7.52 -6.20 -7.76
N ILE A 93 -6.75 -5.16 -8.02
CA ILE A 93 -6.20 -4.26 -6.99
C ILE A 93 -7.29 -3.50 -6.23
N GLU A 94 -8.49 -3.34 -6.78
CA GLU A 94 -9.64 -2.73 -6.10
C GLU A 94 -10.01 -3.47 -4.80
N ASN A 95 -9.66 -4.74 -4.69
CA ASN A 95 -9.89 -5.52 -3.47
C ASN A 95 -9.13 -4.94 -2.26
N MET A 96 -8.04 -4.20 -2.46
CA MET A 96 -7.31 -3.53 -1.37
C MET A 96 -8.18 -2.51 -0.61
N GLN A 97 -9.22 -1.97 -1.22
CA GLN A 97 -10.15 -1.04 -0.59
C GLN A 97 -11.23 -1.74 0.28
N LYS A 98 -11.33 -3.07 0.20
CA LYS A 98 -12.38 -3.87 0.86
C LYS A 98 -11.83 -4.59 2.10
N VAL A 99 -11.10 -3.88 2.97
CA VAL A 99 -10.48 -4.49 4.16
C VAL A 99 -11.55 -5.11 5.07
N THR A 100 -11.44 -6.41 5.32
CA THR A 100 -12.36 -7.20 6.16
C THR A 100 -11.79 -7.55 7.51
N PHE A 101 -10.47 -7.55 7.65
CA PHE A 101 -9.78 -7.88 8.90
C PHE A 101 -8.64 -6.90 9.14
N VAL A 102 -8.49 -6.45 10.38
CA VAL A 102 -7.39 -5.58 10.83
C VAL A 102 -6.87 -6.08 12.16
N MET A 103 -5.59 -6.38 12.21
CA MET A 103 -4.84 -6.70 13.43
C MET A 103 -3.66 -5.73 13.57
N LYS A 104 -3.42 -5.24 14.76
CA LYS A 104 -2.27 -4.39 15.12
C LYS A 104 -1.57 -4.98 16.32
N ASN A 105 -0.29 -5.31 16.18
CA ASN A 105 0.54 -5.91 17.23
C ASN A 105 -0.16 -7.09 17.94
N GLY A 106 -0.79 -7.98 17.15
CA GLY A 106 -1.50 -9.15 17.64
C GLY A 106 -2.91 -8.90 18.20
N VAL A 107 -3.35 -7.64 18.29
CA VAL A 107 -4.71 -7.28 18.74
C VAL A 107 -5.61 -7.08 17.53
N VAL A 108 -6.76 -7.77 17.51
CA VAL A 108 -7.76 -7.65 16.43
C VAL A 108 -8.64 -6.42 16.69
N TYR A 109 -8.67 -5.51 15.72
CA TYR A 109 -9.48 -4.29 15.77
C TYR A 109 -10.72 -4.37 14.87
N ARG A 110 -10.66 -5.17 13.82
CA ARG A 110 -11.78 -5.37 12.89
C ARG A 110 -11.81 -6.80 12.42
N THR A 111 -12.99 -7.37 12.42
CA THR A 111 -13.34 -8.57 11.68
C THR A 111 -14.75 -8.37 11.11
N SER A 112 -14.90 -8.59 9.81
CA SER A 112 -16.23 -8.63 9.17
C SER A 112 -16.66 -10.09 9.11
N ASN A 113 -17.86 -10.36 9.63
CA ASN A 113 -18.52 -11.64 9.46
C ASN A 113 -18.96 -11.82 8.02
#